data_e20c380195024c53978e2db458d6d131
#
_entry.id   e20c380195024c53978e2db458d6d131
#
_cell.length_a   1.000
_cell.length_b   1.000
_cell.length_c   1.000
_cell.angle_alpha   90.00
_cell.angle_beta   90.00
_cell.angle_gamma   90.00
#
_symmetry.space_group_name_H-M   'P 1'
#
loop_
_entity.id
_entity.type
_entity.pdbx_description
1 polymer ?
#
loop_
_entity_poly.entity_id
_entity_poly.type
_entity_poly.pdbx_seq_one_letter_code
_entity_poly.pdbx_strand_id
1 'polypeptide(L)'
;MANAKLFNMAGQQVGEIELSEAIFGIEPNAAVVHEVVKNHLANCRQGTQSALTRAEVSGGGKKPWRQKGTGHARQGSTRAPQWTHGGIAFAPKPRDYSYVLNKKVKRLALKSVLSAKVAEGKLVVDRKSVV
;
A
#
# COMPACT_ATOMS: atom_id res chain seq x y z
N MET A 1 24.00 17.22 -19.75
CA MET A 1 24.25 15.79 -19.61
C MET A 1 24.43 15.47 -18.14
N ALA A 2 23.77 14.44 -17.61
CA ALA A 2 23.92 14.04 -16.22
C ALA A 2 25.14 13.13 -16.08
N ASN A 3 26.14 13.54 -15.29
CA ASN A 3 27.32 12.73 -15.02
C ASN A 3 27.26 12.17 -13.62
N ALA A 4 27.71 10.94 -13.42
CA ALA A 4 27.82 10.31 -12.12
C ALA A 4 29.26 9.88 -11.84
N LYS A 5 29.67 9.98 -10.57
CA LYS A 5 30.99 9.53 -10.11
C LYS A 5 31.03 8.01 -10.10
N LEU A 6 32.09 7.44 -10.66
CA LEU A 6 32.35 6.00 -10.67
C LEU A 6 33.32 5.65 -9.54
N PHE A 7 32.95 4.71 -8.70
CA PHE A 7 33.74 4.23 -7.58
C PHE A 7 34.22 2.80 -7.79
N ASN A 8 35.30 2.43 -7.13
CA ASN A 8 35.75 1.04 -7.04
C ASN A 8 35.26 0.41 -5.73
N MET A 9 35.51 -0.88 -5.54
CA MET A 9 35.12 -1.63 -4.33
C MET A 9 35.78 -1.09 -3.04
N ALA A 10 36.87 -0.34 -3.13
CA ALA A 10 37.53 0.32 -2.01
C ALA A 10 36.94 1.71 -1.69
N GLY A 11 35.91 2.13 -2.41
CA GLY A 11 35.26 3.45 -2.24
C GLY A 11 36.06 4.62 -2.83
N GLN A 12 37.07 4.36 -3.65
CA GLN A 12 37.85 5.40 -4.31
C GLN A 12 37.20 5.76 -5.66
N GLN A 13 37.18 7.06 -5.97
CA GLN A 13 36.68 7.54 -7.27
C GLN A 13 37.69 7.18 -8.37
N VAL A 14 37.23 6.39 -9.35
CA VAL A 14 38.06 5.92 -10.48
C VAL A 14 37.82 6.75 -11.74
N GLY A 15 36.63 7.38 -11.85
CA GLY A 15 36.29 8.17 -13.02
C GLY A 15 34.89 8.75 -12.95
N GLU A 16 34.37 9.13 -14.11
CA GLU A 16 32.99 9.61 -14.28
C GLU A 16 32.34 8.82 -15.43
N ILE A 17 31.03 8.62 -15.33
CA ILE A 17 30.20 7.97 -16.37
C ILE A 17 29.10 8.92 -16.80
N GLU A 18 28.88 9.00 -18.11
CA GLU A 18 27.78 9.74 -18.69
C GLU A 18 26.46 8.92 -18.56
N LEU A 19 25.44 9.57 -18.04
CA LEU A 19 24.11 8.98 -17.87
C LEU A 19 23.18 9.46 -18.99
N SER A 20 22.34 8.54 -19.50
CA SER A 20 21.38 8.85 -20.56
C SER A 20 20.34 9.87 -20.08
N GLU A 21 20.24 11.01 -20.71
CA GLU A 21 19.27 12.07 -20.42
C GLU A 21 17.80 11.58 -20.53
N ALA A 22 17.53 10.66 -21.44
CA ALA A 22 16.18 10.06 -21.60
C ALA A 22 15.71 9.25 -20.37
N ILE A 23 16.60 8.97 -19.41
CA ILE A 23 16.28 8.22 -18.19
C ILE A 23 16.55 9.05 -16.95
N PHE A 24 17.68 9.74 -16.90
CA PHE A 24 18.19 10.44 -15.70
C PHE A 24 18.07 11.95 -15.76
N GLY A 25 17.61 12.51 -16.90
CA GLY A 25 17.47 13.95 -17.12
C GLY A 25 16.01 14.42 -17.22
N ILE A 26 15.02 13.59 -16.90
CA ILE A 26 13.62 13.99 -16.97
C ILE A 26 13.20 14.80 -15.73
N GLU A 27 12.25 15.71 -15.91
CA GLU A 27 11.63 16.43 -14.81
C GLU A 27 10.87 15.46 -13.89
N PRO A 28 11.18 15.42 -12.57
CA PRO A 28 10.54 14.51 -11.64
C PRO A 28 9.05 14.80 -11.47
N ASN A 29 8.18 13.80 -11.69
CA ASN A 29 6.74 13.89 -11.50
C ASN A 29 6.33 13.21 -10.18
N ALA A 30 6.16 14.00 -9.13
CA ALA A 30 5.81 13.52 -7.79
C ALA A 30 4.45 12.80 -7.74
N ALA A 31 3.45 13.24 -8.52
CA ALA A 31 2.13 12.63 -8.54
C ALA A 31 2.17 11.19 -9.07
N VAL A 32 2.92 10.97 -10.15
CA VAL A 32 3.08 9.63 -10.74
C VAL A 32 3.86 8.70 -9.79
N VAL A 33 4.90 9.21 -9.13
CA VAL A 33 5.66 8.45 -8.12
C VAL A 33 4.75 8.05 -6.95
N HIS A 34 3.97 9.00 -6.42
CA HIS A 34 3.02 8.73 -5.33
C HIS A 34 2.00 7.63 -5.72
N GLU A 35 1.44 7.68 -6.93
CA GLU A 35 0.48 6.67 -7.38
C GLU A 35 1.10 5.27 -7.49
N VAL A 36 2.35 5.17 -7.94
CA VAL A 36 3.07 3.88 -8.00
C VAL A 36 3.38 3.34 -6.62
N VAL A 37 3.79 4.20 -5.67
CA VAL A 37 4.03 3.80 -4.27
C VAL A 37 2.73 3.33 -3.63
N LYS A 38 1.63 4.05 -3.80
CA LYS A 38 0.29 3.69 -3.31
C LYS A 38 -0.17 2.34 -3.86
N ASN A 39 0.04 2.10 -5.17
CA ASN A 39 -0.23 0.81 -5.81
C ASN A 39 0.60 -0.31 -5.19
N HIS A 40 1.90 -0.09 -4.99
CA HIS A 40 2.78 -1.08 -4.36
C HIS A 40 2.31 -1.45 -2.97
N LEU A 41 2.04 -0.45 -2.12
CA LEU A 41 1.53 -0.67 -0.76
C LEU A 41 0.18 -1.39 -0.75
N ALA A 42 -0.73 -1.06 -1.67
CA ALA A 42 -2.00 -1.77 -1.80
C ALA A 42 -1.82 -3.24 -2.20
N ASN A 43 -0.90 -3.53 -3.13
CA ASN A 43 -0.62 -4.89 -3.58
C ASN A 43 0.10 -5.74 -2.51
N CYS A 44 0.76 -5.10 -1.54
CA CYS A 44 1.38 -5.80 -0.39
C CYS A 44 0.36 -6.16 0.70
N ARG A 45 -0.87 -5.63 0.67
CA ARG A 45 -1.89 -5.92 1.67
C ARG A 45 -2.44 -7.33 1.49
N GLN A 46 -2.39 -8.13 2.53
CA GLN A 46 -2.88 -9.50 2.53
C GLN A 46 -4.42 -9.60 2.49
N GLY A 47 -5.13 -8.63 3.08
CA GLY A 47 -6.58 -8.53 3.01
C GLY A 47 -7.37 -9.62 3.74
N THR A 48 -6.79 -10.26 4.76
CA THR A 48 -7.36 -11.39 5.49
C THR A 48 -8.27 -11.00 6.66
N GLN A 49 -8.53 -9.70 6.85
CA GLN A 49 -9.42 -9.24 7.91
C GLN A 49 -10.81 -9.83 7.75
N SER A 50 -11.37 -10.36 8.84
CA SER A 50 -12.71 -10.94 8.86
C SER A 50 -13.37 -10.69 10.21
N ALA A 51 -14.65 -10.32 10.17
CA ALA A 51 -15.49 -10.23 11.35
C ALA A 51 -16.89 -10.76 11.03
N LEU A 52 -17.62 -11.17 12.06
CA LEU A 52 -18.95 -11.75 11.92
C LEU A 52 -20.03 -10.67 11.95
N THR A 53 -20.93 -10.72 11.00
CA THR A 53 -22.19 -9.96 11.01
C THR A 53 -23.19 -10.60 11.98
N ARG A 54 -24.25 -9.86 12.34
CA ARG A 54 -25.31 -10.41 13.21
C ARG A 54 -25.96 -11.67 12.67
N ALA A 55 -25.94 -11.90 11.36
CA ALA A 55 -26.49 -13.09 10.73
C ALA A 55 -25.58 -14.33 10.93
N GLU A 56 -24.28 -14.10 11.03
CA GLU A 56 -23.26 -15.15 11.14
C GLU A 56 -22.92 -15.52 12.59
N VAL A 57 -23.17 -14.62 13.55
CA VAL A 57 -22.96 -14.91 14.96
C VAL A 57 -23.93 -15.99 15.43
N SER A 58 -23.44 -16.98 16.15
CA SER A 58 -24.26 -18.05 16.71
C SER A 58 -25.20 -17.55 17.83
N GLY A 59 -26.39 -18.14 17.96
CA GLY A 59 -27.33 -17.84 19.02
C GLY A 59 -28.42 -16.82 18.63
N GLY A 60 -29.13 -16.25 19.60
CA GLY A 60 -30.04 -15.12 19.47
C GLY A 60 -31.31 -15.33 18.61
N GLY A 61 -31.72 -16.58 18.36
CA GLY A 61 -32.91 -16.89 17.58
C GLY A 61 -34.23 -16.50 18.26
N LYS A 62 -34.22 -16.35 19.58
CA LYS A 62 -35.39 -15.95 20.37
C LYS A 62 -35.30 -14.46 20.75
N LYS A 63 -36.47 -13.76 20.69
CA LYS A 63 -36.60 -12.39 21.21
C LYS A 63 -36.30 -12.38 22.73
N PRO A 64 -35.42 -11.51 23.26
CA PRO A 64 -35.03 -11.51 24.68
C PRO A 64 -36.19 -11.30 25.63
N TRP A 65 -37.14 -10.42 25.31
CA TRP A 65 -38.35 -10.15 26.06
C TRP A 65 -39.48 -9.63 25.17
N ARG A 66 -40.70 -9.59 25.70
CA ARG A 66 -41.86 -9.09 24.99
C ARG A 66 -41.74 -7.61 24.65
N GLN A 67 -42.46 -7.16 23.63
CA GLN A 67 -42.35 -5.81 23.04
C GLN A 67 -42.72 -4.68 23.98
N LYS A 68 -43.61 -4.89 24.94
CA LYS A 68 -44.10 -3.90 25.92
C LYS A 68 -44.29 -4.55 27.30
N GLY A 69 -44.35 -3.74 28.37
CA GLY A 69 -44.66 -4.19 29.71
C GLY A 69 -43.50 -4.83 30.49
N THR A 70 -42.25 -4.55 30.11
CA THR A 70 -41.05 -5.08 30.81
C THR A 70 -40.21 -3.96 31.47
N GLY A 71 -40.50 -2.70 31.14
CA GLY A 71 -39.65 -1.56 31.59
C GLY A 71 -38.29 -1.48 30.87
N HIS A 72 -37.95 -2.45 30.04
CA HIS A 72 -36.69 -2.49 29.28
C HIS A 72 -36.83 -1.89 27.87
N ALA A 73 -35.71 -1.44 27.30
CA ALA A 73 -35.65 -1.01 25.92
C ALA A 73 -36.05 -2.17 24.98
N ARG A 74 -36.69 -1.85 23.86
CA ARG A 74 -37.15 -2.85 22.90
C ARG A 74 -35.95 -3.51 22.21
N GLN A 75 -35.90 -4.85 22.25
CA GLN A 75 -34.84 -5.65 21.63
C GLN A 75 -35.40 -6.77 20.80
N GLY A 76 -34.81 -7.00 19.64
CA GLY A 76 -35.21 -8.07 18.71
C GLY A 76 -34.32 -9.30 18.77
N SER A 77 -33.05 -9.12 19.10
CA SER A 77 -32.06 -10.21 19.12
C SER A 77 -30.87 -9.84 19.99
N THR A 78 -30.32 -10.78 20.72
CA THR A 78 -29.08 -10.64 21.47
C THR A 78 -27.83 -10.58 20.59
N ARG A 79 -27.94 -10.92 19.30
CA ARG A 79 -26.87 -10.81 18.30
C ARG A 79 -26.73 -9.42 17.66
N ALA A 80 -27.60 -8.48 18.01
CA ALA A 80 -27.56 -7.13 17.48
C ALA A 80 -26.24 -6.41 17.87
N PRO A 81 -25.74 -5.46 17.04
CA PRO A 81 -24.44 -4.85 17.25
C PRO A 81 -24.27 -4.09 18.60
N GLN A 82 -25.36 -3.66 19.22
CA GLN A 82 -25.34 -2.99 20.51
C GLN A 82 -25.18 -3.95 21.70
N TRP A 83 -25.24 -5.24 21.47
CA TRP A 83 -25.07 -6.26 22.51
C TRP A 83 -23.61 -6.71 22.60
N THR A 84 -23.16 -6.99 23.81
CA THR A 84 -21.89 -7.68 24.04
C THR A 84 -21.94 -9.05 23.37
N HIS A 85 -20.88 -9.40 22.65
CA HIS A 85 -20.82 -10.59 21.79
C HIS A 85 -21.82 -10.62 20.61
N GLY A 86 -22.48 -9.48 20.29
CA GLY A 86 -23.24 -9.32 19.07
C GLY A 86 -22.36 -9.20 17.81
N GLY A 87 -22.99 -9.20 16.63
CA GLY A 87 -22.28 -9.02 15.39
C GLY A 87 -21.84 -7.58 15.12
N ILE A 88 -20.93 -7.39 14.16
CA ILE A 88 -20.53 -6.08 13.67
C ILE A 88 -21.43 -5.66 12.51
N ALA A 89 -21.91 -4.40 12.51
CA ALA A 89 -22.88 -3.92 11.52
C ALA A 89 -22.34 -3.99 10.08
N PHE A 90 -21.14 -3.48 9.85
CA PHE A 90 -20.40 -3.56 8.58
C PHE A 90 -19.12 -4.35 8.80
N ALA A 91 -19.28 -5.63 9.12
CA ALA A 91 -18.16 -6.52 9.40
C ALA A 91 -17.23 -6.60 8.19
N PRO A 92 -15.92 -6.32 8.36
CA PRO A 92 -14.98 -6.47 7.27
C PRO A 92 -14.90 -7.93 6.85
N LYS A 93 -14.81 -8.15 5.55
CA LYS A 93 -14.62 -9.47 4.94
C LYS A 93 -13.28 -9.52 4.21
N PRO A 94 -12.69 -10.70 4.05
CA PRO A 94 -11.48 -10.85 3.25
C PRO A 94 -11.71 -10.33 1.84
N ARG A 95 -10.76 -9.52 1.36
CA ARG A 95 -10.80 -8.98 0.00
C ARG A 95 -9.42 -8.77 -0.55
N ASP A 96 -9.30 -8.80 -1.86
CA ASP A 96 -8.10 -8.40 -2.58
C ASP A 96 -8.06 -6.87 -2.71
N TYR A 97 -6.91 -6.27 -2.39
CA TYR A 97 -6.62 -4.84 -2.53
C TYR A 97 -5.75 -4.54 -3.74
N SER A 98 -5.30 -5.58 -4.46
CA SER A 98 -4.39 -5.41 -5.58
C SER A 98 -5.07 -4.76 -6.78
N TYR A 99 -4.34 -3.91 -7.46
CA TYR A 99 -4.73 -3.35 -8.75
C TYR A 99 -3.52 -3.13 -9.64
N VAL A 100 -3.75 -3.07 -10.94
CA VAL A 100 -2.69 -2.97 -11.94
C VAL A 100 -2.59 -1.55 -12.48
N LEU A 101 -1.38 -1.00 -12.48
CA LEU A 101 -1.04 0.25 -13.17
C LEU A 101 -0.43 -0.04 -14.55
N ASN A 102 -0.66 0.85 -15.50
CA ASN A 102 -0.10 0.78 -16.83
C ASN A 102 1.44 0.77 -16.78
N LYS A 103 2.06 -0.07 -17.61
CA LYS A 103 3.53 -0.20 -17.68
C LYS A 103 4.23 1.13 -17.98
N LYS A 104 3.62 2.00 -18.81
CA LYS A 104 4.17 3.34 -19.13
C LYS A 104 4.26 4.22 -17.88
N VAL A 105 3.22 4.20 -17.02
CA VAL A 105 3.17 4.97 -15.76
C VAL A 105 4.27 4.48 -14.79
N LYS A 106 4.42 3.17 -14.61
CA LYS A 106 5.48 2.60 -13.75
C LYS A 106 6.88 2.99 -14.24
N ARG A 107 7.11 2.96 -15.56
CA ARG A 107 8.40 3.36 -16.15
C ARG A 107 8.67 4.87 -15.94
N LEU A 108 7.64 5.71 -16.10
CA LEU A 108 7.77 7.16 -15.88
C LEU A 108 8.10 7.46 -14.42
N ALA A 109 7.43 6.80 -13.47
CA ALA A 109 7.73 6.94 -12.05
C ALA A 109 9.19 6.56 -11.74
N LEU A 110 9.66 5.43 -12.26
CA LEU A 110 11.03 4.98 -12.03
C LEU A 110 12.05 5.99 -12.58
N LYS A 111 11.86 6.47 -13.80
CA LYS A 111 12.70 7.50 -14.40
C LYS A 111 12.69 8.80 -13.57
N SER A 112 11.51 9.23 -13.09
CA SER A 112 11.36 10.41 -12.24
C SER A 112 12.17 10.30 -10.94
N VAL A 113 12.11 9.14 -10.28
CA VAL A 113 12.87 8.89 -9.05
C VAL A 113 14.37 8.88 -9.32
N LEU A 114 14.81 8.21 -10.40
CA LEU A 114 16.23 8.15 -10.76
C LEU A 114 16.78 9.53 -11.10
N SER A 115 16.04 10.35 -11.86
CA SER A 115 16.42 11.73 -12.17
C SER A 115 16.54 12.59 -10.90
N ALA A 116 15.58 12.46 -9.97
CA ALA A 116 15.65 13.16 -8.68
C ALA A 116 16.88 12.74 -7.86
N LYS A 117 17.22 11.44 -7.83
CA LYS A 117 18.40 10.94 -7.10
C LYS A 117 19.72 11.43 -7.70
N VAL A 118 19.79 11.56 -9.02
CA VAL A 118 20.95 12.17 -9.69
C VAL A 118 21.07 13.67 -9.31
N ALA A 119 19.96 14.41 -9.36
CA ALA A 119 19.94 15.83 -8.99
C ALA A 119 20.31 16.07 -7.52
N GLU A 120 19.91 15.16 -6.61
CA GLU A 120 20.28 15.20 -5.19
C GLU A 120 21.71 14.71 -4.91
N GLY A 121 22.46 14.23 -5.91
CA GLY A 121 23.79 13.65 -5.73
C GLY A 121 23.84 12.33 -4.95
N LYS A 122 22.70 11.65 -4.84
CA LYS A 122 22.54 10.40 -4.07
C LYS A 122 22.68 9.13 -4.92
N LEU A 123 23.01 9.27 -6.21
CA LEU A 123 23.29 8.14 -7.09
C LEU A 123 24.80 7.84 -7.01
N VAL A 124 25.13 6.64 -6.57
CA VAL A 124 26.48 6.10 -6.58
C VAL A 124 26.58 5.00 -7.61
N VAL A 125 27.58 5.08 -8.48
CA VAL A 125 27.84 4.04 -9.49
C VAL A 125 29.10 3.30 -9.08
N ASP A 126 28.98 1.99 -8.95
CA ASP A 126 30.13 1.12 -8.68
C ASP A 126 30.55 0.37 -9.94
N ARG A 127 31.84 0.28 -10.14
CA ARG A 127 32.42 -0.56 -11.19
C ARG A 127 32.41 -2.00 -10.70
N LYS A 128 31.51 -2.83 -11.24
CA LYS A 128 31.50 -4.26 -10.97
C LYS A 128 32.88 -4.83 -11.31
N SER A 129 33.58 -5.35 -10.30
CA SER A 129 34.75 -6.18 -10.55
C SER A 129 34.28 -7.42 -11.32
N VAL A 130 34.76 -7.58 -12.53
CA VAL A 130 34.61 -8.85 -13.26
C VAL A 130 35.52 -9.82 -12.52
N VAL A 131 34.90 -10.78 -11.82
CA VAL A 131 35.59 -11.97 -11.33
C VAL A 131 35.70 -12.94 -12.47
#